data_fc7f93482a45f8b2ec2c6fc735fddc70
#
_entry.id   fc7f93482a45f8b2ec2c6fc735fddc70
#
_cell.length_a   1.000
_cell.length_b   1.000
_cell.length_c   1.000
_cell.angle_alpha   90.00
_cell.angle_beta   90.00
_cell.angle_gamma   90.00
#
_symmetry.space_group_name_H-M   'P 1'
#
loop_
_entity.id
_entity.type
_entity.pdbx_description
1 polymer ?
#
loop_
_entity_poly.entity_id
_entity_poly.type
_entity_poly.pdbx_seq_one_letter_code
_entity_poly.pdbx_strand_id
1 'polypeptide(L)'
;MKRIESVQNQKVKQWRKLHTKKERDTTNTFLIEGLHLVEEALKDKSVIKELIISEEASIPSHWNADDLPIIYVTKEIMKAISETESPQGAAAVCVQSEKHEISAWKKVVLIDAIQDPGNLGTIIRTADAAGMDGVILGDGTVDAYNSKVVRSSQGSIFHIPIVKRKLNEAISELKQQNVSIYGTSLQNGIDYRKTEAAPSFGLLIGNEGSGVNKEYLQLTDQNLYIPILGKAESLNAGIAAGILMYHCIGNQ
;
A
#
# COMPACT_ATOMS: atom_id res chain seq x y z
N MET A 1 23.52 -23.95 4.79
CA MET A 1 22.52 -23.25 5.63
C MET A 1 23.22 -22.08 6.29
N LYS A 2 22.76 -20.85 6.11
CA LYS A 2 23.41 -19.67 6.71
C LYS A 2 22.75 -19.35 8.04
N ARG A 3 23.54 -19.22 9.12
CA ARG A 3 23.03 -18.93 10.47
C ARG A 3 23.70 -17.69 11.04
N ILE A 4 22.95 -16.87 11.73
CA ILE A 4 23.42 -15.66 12.43
C ILE A 4 22.95 -15.73 13.88
N GLU A 5 23.89 -15.58 14.83
CA GLU A 5 23.64 -15.72 16.26
C GLU A 5 23.83 -14.39 17.03
N SER A 6 24.51 -13.42 16.44
CA SER A 6 24.82 -12.15 17.10
C SER A 6 23.97 -11.01 16.57
N VAL A 7 23.31 -10.28 17.45
CA VAL A 7 22.59 -9.03 17.13
C VAL A 7 23.53 -7.92 16.61
N GLN A 8 24.85 -8.05 16.84
CA GLN A 8 25.86 -7.11 16.35
C GLN A 8 26.27 -7.40 14.90
N ASN A 9 25.82 -8.49 14.32
CA ASN A 9 26.11 -8.86 12.94
C ASN A 9 25.70 -7.72 11.99
N GLN A 10 26.51 -7.48 10.97
CA GLN A 10 26.31 -6.40 10.02
C GLN A 10 24.97 -6.54 9.25
N LYS A 11 24.56 -7.76 8.91
CA LYS A 11 23.25 -8.00 8.27
C LYS A 11 22.09 -7.61 9.19
N VAL A 12 22.15 -7.98 10.46
CA VAL A 12 21.11 -7.60 11.44
C VAL A 12 20.99 -6.08 11.54
N LYS A 13 22.12 -5.38 11.56
CA LYS A 13 22.14 -3.90 11.52
C LYS A 13 21.52 -3.35 10.24
N GLN A 14 21.76 -3.98 9.09
CA GLN A 14 21.15 -3.59 7.82
C GLN A 14 19.63 -3.81 7.84
N TRP A 15 19.15 -4.98 8.28
CA TRP A 15 17.71 -5.24 8.40
C TRP A 15 16.99 -4.23 9.29
N ARG A 16 17.57 -3.92 10.47
CA ARG A 16 17.02 -2.88 11.36
C ARG A 16 16.96 -1.49 10.73
N LYS A 17 17.92 -1.12 9.88
CA LYS A 17 17.90 0.16 9.17
C LYS A 17 16.74 0.27 8.19
N LEU A 18 16.20 -0.85 7.66
CA LEU A 18 15.03 -0.86 6.77
C LEU A 18 13.76 -0.32 7.42
N HIS A 19 13.72 -0.14 8.76
CA HIS A 19 12.65 0.61 9.41
C HIS A 19 12.69 2.10 9.08
N THR A 20 13.81 2.62 8.58
CA THR A 20 13.91 4.01 8.13
C THR A 20 13.63 4.15 6.64
N LYS A 21 12.86 5.17 6.26
CA LYS A 21 12.57 5.47 4.84
C LYS A 21 13.85 5.67 4.02
N LYS A 22 14.85 6.39 4.59
CA LYS A 22 16.13 6.64 3.93
C LYS A 22 16.82 5.36 3.46
N GLU A 23 16.88 4.34 4.32
CA GLU A 23 17.54 3.08 3.97
C GLU A 23 16.72 2.31 2.94
N ARG A 24 15.38 2.29 3.05
CA ARG A 24 14.51 1.67 2.04
C ARG A 24 14.70 2.29 0.66
N ASP A 25 14.71 3.61 0.57
CA ASP A 25 14.93 4.34 -0.69
C ASP A 25 16.34 4.10 -1.26
N THR A 26 17.36 3.99 -0.39
CA THR A 26 18.75 3.76 -0.81
C THR A 26 18.97 2.35 -1.34
N THR A 27 18.36 1.34 -0.71
CA THR A 27 18.55 -0.07 -1.03
C THR A 27 17.51 -0.62 -1.99
N ASN A 28 16.46 0.14 -2.25
CA ASN A 28 15.25 -0.28 -2.96
C ASN A 28 14.64 -1.56 -2.37
N THR A 29 14.72 -1.70 -1.02
CA THR A 29 14.20 -2.88 -0.30
C THR A 29 13.45 -2.46 0.96
N PHE A 30 12.59 -3.35 1.44
CA PHE A 30 11.88 -3.20 2.70
C PHE A 30 11.79 -4.52 3.45
N LEU A 31 11.50 -4.45 4.73
CA LEU A 31 11.36 -5.62 5.60
C LEU A 31 9.87 -5.91 5.82
N ILE A 32 9.51 -7.17 5.65
CA ILE A 32 8.20 -7.71 6.06
C ILE A 32 8.38 -8.67 7.22
N GLU A 33 7.38 -8.80 8.07
CA GLU A 33 7.36 -9.70 9.21
C GLU A 33 6.03 -10.43 9.34
N GLY A 34 6.07 -11.66 9.82
CA GLY A 34 4.90 -12.51 10.06
C GLY A 34 4.64 -13.51 8.93
N LEU A 35 4.07 -14.65 9.33
CA LEU A 35 3.85 -15.78 8.43
C LEU A 35 2.99 -15.42 7.21
N HIS A 36 1.90 -14.69 7.44
CA HIS A 36 0.97 -14.32 6.37
C HIS A 36 1.63 -13.43 5.29
N LEU A 37 2.36 -12.37 5.69
CA LEU A 37 3.02 -11.48 4.72
C LEU A 37 4.14 -12.18 3.96
N VAL A 38 4.88 -13.07 4.62
CA VAL A 38 5.90 -13.89 3.96
C VAL A 38 5.25 -14.85 2.97
N GLU A 39 4.12 -15.47 3.32
CA GLU A 39 3.37 -16.34 2.42
C GLU A 39 2.84 -15.59 1.19
N GLU A 40 2.31 -14.38 1.37
CA GLU A 40 1.91 -13.53 0.26
C GLU A 40 3.08 -13.18 -0.67
N ALA A 41 4.23 -12.82 -0.11
CA ALA A 41 5.43 -12.57 -0.90
C ALA A 41 5.96 -13.82 -1.64
N LEU A 42 5.79 -15.02 -1.07
CA LEU A 42 6.20 -16.28 -1.69
C LEU A 42 5.41 -16.65 -2.95
N LYS A 43 4.23 -16.03 -3.17
CA LYS A 43 3.47 -16.22 -4.43
C LYS A 43 4.23 -15.68 -5.64
N ASP A 44 5.06 -14.66 -5.44
CA ASP A 44 6.05 -14.18 -6.42
C ASP A 44 7.43 -14.09 -5.76
N LYS A 45 8.21 -15.18 -5.88
CA LYS A 45 9.56 -15.26 -5.29
C LYS A 45 10.52 -14.18 -5.79
N SER A 46 10.26 -13.56 -6.94
CA SER A 46 11.12 -12.53 -7.51
C SER A 46 11.21 -11.28 -6.64
N VAL A 47 10.19 -11.03 -5.82
CA VAL A 47 10.19 -9.91 -4.88
C VAL A 47 11.02 -10.18 -3.62
N ILE A 48 11.38 -11.44 -3.32
CA ILE A 48 12.09 -11.82 -2.09
C ILE A 48 13.61 -11.85 -2.35
N LYS A 49 14.32 -10.98 -1.67
CA LYS A 49 15.78 -10.95 -1.71
C LYS A 49 16.44 -11.93 -0.74
N GLU A 50 15.86 -12.07 0.46
CA GLU A 50 16.26 -13.05 1.45
C GLU A 50 15.13 -13.33 2.46
N LEU A 51 15.02 -14.58 2.87
CA LEU A 51 14.08 -15.05 3.88
C LEU A 51 14.80 -15.22 5.21
N ILE A 52 14.19 -14.75 6.30
CA ILE A 52 14.76 -14.75 7.66
C ILE A 52 13.85 -15.58 8.54
N ILE A 53 14.36 -16.67 9.09
CA ILE A 53 13.58 -17.62 9.89
C ILE A 53 14.22 -17.76 11.27
N SER A 54 13.40 -17.65 12.31
CA SER A 54 13.81 -17.99 13.66
C SER A 54 14.08 -19.50 13.76
N GLU A 55 15.17 -19.92 14.38
CA GLU A 55 15.49 -21.33 14.57
C GLU A 55 14.48 -22.09 15.44
N GLU A 56 13.65 -21.37 16.23
CA GLU A 56 12.54 -21.94 16.99
C GLU A 56 11.24 -22.05 16.18
N ALA A 57 11.17 -21.43 14.99
CA ALA A 57 9.98 -21.44 14.15
C ALA A 57 10.02 -22.62 13.16
N SER A 58 8.88 -23.23 12.95
CA SER A 58 8.70 -24.20 11.88
C SER A 58 8.27 -23.48 10.61
N ILE A 59 8.99 -23.70 9.51
CA ILE A 59 8.56 -23.26 8.19
C ILE A 59 7.33 -24.08 7.80
N PRO A 60 6.20 -23.46 7.42
CA PRO A 60 5.05 -24.20 6.94
C PRO A 60 5.42 -25.10 5.76
N SER A 61 4.98 -26.37 5.80
CA SER A 61 5.38 -27.37 4.79
C SER A 61 4.92 -27.06 3.36
N HIS A 62 3.92 -26.17 3.22
CA HIS A 62 3.41 -25.72 1.93
C HIS A 62 4.21 -24.55 1.31
N TRP A 63 5.15 -23.96 2.06
CA TRP A 63 5.99 -22.89 1.52
C TRP A 63 7.02 -23.45 0.55
N ASN A 64 6.93 -23.04 -0.69
CA ASN A 64 7.96 -23.35 -1.69
C ASN A 64 9.09 -22.30 -1.61
N ALA A 65 10.07 -22.52 -0.72
CA ALA A 65 11.18 -21.59 -0.47
C ALA A 65 12.55 -22.14 -0.88
N ASP A 66 12.62 -23.29 -1.58
CA ASP A 66 13.87 -24.04 -1.82
C ASP A 66 14.93 -23.24 -2.58
N ASP A 67 14.52 -22.34 -3.48
CA ASP A 67 15.44 -21.54 -4.32
C ASP A 67 15.79 -20.18 -3.68
N LEU A 68 15.29 -19.89 -2.49
CA LEU A 68 15.51 -18.60 -1.84
C LEU A 68 16.70 -18.63 -0.89
N PRO A 69 17.43 -17.52 -0.74
CA PRO A 69 18.45 -17.38 0.31
C PRO A 69 17.78 -17.36 1.69
N ILE A 70 17.84 -18.48 2.41
CA ILE A 70 17.30 -18.60 3.77
C ILE A 70 18.40 -18.35 4.79
N ILE A 71 18.14 -17.49 5.77
CA ILE A 71 19.02 -17.17 6.89
C ILE A 71 18.29 -17.51 8.20
N TYR A 72 18.85 -18.44 8.95
CA TYR A 72 18.36 -18.79 10.27
C TYR A 72 18.95 -17.85 11.32
N VAL A 73 18.11 -17.41 12.24
CA VAL A 73 18.46 -16.44 13.28
C VAL A 73 17.95 -16.90 14.64
N THR A 74 18.59 -16.42 15.72
CA THR A 74 18.08 -16.63 17.08
C THR A 74 16.80 -15.81 17.33
N LYS A 75 16.06 -16.18 18.35
CA LYS A 75 14.86 -15.45 18.79
C LYS A 75 15.15 -13.99 19.12
N GLU A 76 16.31 -13.71 19.74
CA GLU A 76 16.75 -12.36 20.06
C GLU A 76 16.93 -11.51 18.81
N ILE A 77 17.52 -12.09 17.75
CA ILE A 77 17.67 -11.38 16.47
C ILE A 77 16.31 -11.13 15.84
N MET A 78 15.43 -12.14 15.80
CA MET A 78 14.07 -11.96 15.27
C MET A 78 13.35 -10.83 15.99
N LYS A 79 13.41 -10.81 17.33
CA LYS A 79 12.85 -9.70 18.13
C LYS A 79 13.52 -8.36 17.85
N ALA A 80 14.82 -8.34 17.60
CA ALA A 80 15.58 -7.11 17.33
C ALA A 80 15.26 -6.48 15.96
N ILE A 81 14.83 -7.28 14.97
CA ILE A 81 14.45 -6.81 13.64
C ILE A 81 12.96 -6.57 13.48
N SER A 82 12.13 -7.04 14.41
CA SER A 82 10.67 -6.89 14.38
C SER A 82 10.22 -5.59 15.04
N GLU A 83 9.13 -5.03 14.56
CA GLU A 83 8.39 -3.94 15.21
C GLU A 83 7.16 -4.43 16.00
N THR A 84 6.83 -5.72 15.90
CA THR A 84 5.78 -6.33 16.72
C THR A 84 6.34 -6.85 18.03
N GLU A 85 5.53 -6.78 19.10
CA GLU A 85 5.93 -7.25 20.44
C GLU A 85 6.17 -8.77 20.48
N SER A 86 5.43 -9.52 19.67
CA SER A 86 5.46 -10.99 19.59
C SER A 86 5.68 -11.45 18.16
N PRO A 87 6.95 -11.46 17.67
CA PRO A 87 7.27 -11.92 16.32
C PRO A 87 6.86 -13.38 16.09
N GLN A 88 6.30 -13.67 14.92
CA GLN A 88 5.87 -15.04 14.53
C GLN A 88 7.02 -15.92 14.02
N GLY A 89 8.25 -15.44 14.08
CA GLY A 89 9.43 -16.22 13.72
C GLY A 89 9.78 -16.25 12.23
N ALA A 90 9.06 -15.53 11.38
CA ALA A 90 9.38 -15.38 9.97
C ALA A 90 9.38 -13.90 9.56
N ALA A 91 10.36 -13.53 8.74
CA ALA A 91 10.49 -12.22 8.12
C ALA A 91 11.15 -12.37 6.75
N ALA A 92 11.02 -11.38 5.87
CA ALA A 92 11.76 -11.36 4.61
C ALA A 92 12.19 -9.93 4.24
N VAL A 93 13.30 -9.82 3.54
CA VAL A 93 13.69 -8.60 2.84
C VAL A 93 13.17 -8.71 1.42
N CYS A 94 12.29 -7.77 1.06
CA CYS A 94 11.66 -7.71 -0.25
C CYS A 94 12.16 -6.51 -1.05
N VAL A 95 12.14 -6.61 -2.37
CA VAL A 95 12.41 -5.51 -3.30
C VAL A 95 11.16 -4.64 -3.41
N GLN A 96 11.31 -3.33 -3.44
CA GLN A 96 10.21 -2.43 -3.73
C GLN A 96 9.74 -2.64 -5.18
N SER A 97 8.44 -2.45 -5.40
CA SER A 97 7.87 -2.54 -6.75
C SER A 97 8.61 -1.64 -7.74
N GLU A 98 8.78 -2.12 -8.95
CA GLU A 98 9.36 -1.35 -10.03
C GLU A 98 8.45 -0.17 -10.44
N LYS A 99 9.01 0.77 -11.22
CA LYS A 99 8.22 1.85 -11.81
C LYS A 99 7.26 1.26 -12.85
N HIS A 100 5.96 1.47 -12.64
CA HIS A 100 4.93 1.08 -13.60
C HIS A 100 4.50 2.29 -14.44
N GLU A 101 4.30 2.04 -15.74
CA GLU A 101 3.63 2.99 -16.61
C GLU A 101 2.13 2.97 -16.33
N ILE A 102 1.49 4.14 -16.28
CA ILE A 102 0.05 4.25 -16.01
C ILE A 102 -0.79 4.34 -17.29
N SER A 103 -0.15 4.22 -18.45
CA SER A 103 -0.77 4.41 -19.77
C SER A 103 -1.88 3.41 -20.12
N ALA A 104 -1.98 2.29 -19.43
CA ALA A 104 -3.02 1.29 -19.64
C ALA A 104 -4.06 1.25 -18.49
N TRP A 105 -3.90 2.08 -17.47
CA TRP A 105 -4.76 2.04 -16.29
C TRP A 105 -6.10 2.71 -16.54
N LYS A 106 -7.17 2.02 -16.19
CA LYS A 106 -8.56 2.49 -16.36
C LYS A 106 -9.27 2.75 -15.03
N LYS A 107 -8.93 1.99 -13.98
CA LYS A 107 -9.52 2.11 -12.64
C LYS A 107 -8.41 2.42 -11.65
N VAL A 108 -8.31 3.65 -11.17
CA VAL A 108 -7.14 4.14 -10.44
C VAL A 108 -7.55 4.82 -9.15
N VAL A 109 -6.79 4.61 -8.07
CA VAL A 109 -6.89 5.43 -6.86
C VAL A 109 -5.73 6.42 -6.83
N LEU A 110 -6.06 7.71 -6.70
CA LEU A 110 -5.08 8.79 -6.52
C LEU A 110 -5.13 9.25 -5.06
N ILE A 111 -3.99 9.32 -4.41
CA ILE A 111 -3.87 9.65 -2.99
C ILE A 111 -3.19 11.00 -2.82
N ASP A 112 -3.91 11.96 -2.26
CA ASP A 112 -3.42 13.29 -1.94
C ASP A 112 -3.11 13.40 -0.45
N ALA A 113 -1.82 13.25 -0.10
CA ALA A 113 -1.26 13.50 1.22
C ALA A 113 -1.92 12.75 2.39
N ILE A 114 -2.36 11.51 2.21
CA ILE A 114 -2.76 10.62 3.32
C ILE A 114 -1.56 10.40 4.22
N GLN A 115 -1.71 10.66 5.52
CA GLN A 115 -0.61 10.58 6.48
C GLN A 115 -0.71 9.39 7.45
N ASP A 116 -1.91 8.89 7.76
CA ASP A 116 -2.03 7.69 8.61
C ASP A 116 -1.69 6.42 7.82
N PRO A 117 -0.67 5.66 8.27
CA PRO A 117 -0.25 4.44 7.59
C PRO A 117 -1.35 3.35 7.55
N GLY A 118 -2.24 3.32 8.55
CA GLY A 118 -3.37 2.40 8.61
C GLY A 118 -4.39 2.68 7.51
N ASN A 119 -4.68 3.98 7.26
CA ASN A 119 -5.56 4.40 6.18
C ASN A 119 -4.98 4.03 4.82
N LEU A 120 -3.71 4.36 4.58
CA LEU A 120 -3.07 4.02 3.30
C LEU A 120 -3.07 2.51 3.06
N GLY A 121 -2.70 1.69 4.05
CA GLY A 121 -2.73 0.24 3.92
C GLY A 121 -4.14 -0.31 3.66
N THR A 122 -5.16 0.25 4.33
CA THR A 122 -6.56 -0.11 4.10
C THR A 122 -7.00 0.26 2.68
N ILE A 123 -6.61 1.42 2.17
CA ILE A 123 -6.93 1.86 0.80
C ILE A 123 -6.27 0.92 -0.21
N ILE A 124 -4.98 0.59 -0.05
CA ILE A 124 -4.26 -0.35 -0.92
C ILE A 124 -4.97 -1.71 -0.96
N ARG A 125 -5.31 -2.25 0.21
CA ARG A 125 -6.02 -3.53 0.32
C ARG A 125 -7.40 -3.49 -0.34
N THR A 126 -8.12 -2.40 -0.17
CA THR A 126 -9.44 -2.24 -0.77
C THR A 126 -9.35 -2.06 -2.28
N ALA A 127 -8.34 -1.34 -2.77
CA ALA A 127 -8.08 -1.15 -4.20
C ALA A 127 -7.77 -2.49 -4.89
N ASP A 128 -6.93 -3.33 -4.28
CA ASP A 128 -6.65 -4.70 -4.74
C ASP A 128 -7.95 -5.53 -4.79
N ALA A 129 -8.69 -5.58 -3.68
CA ALA A 129 -9.96 -6.32 -3.59
C ALA A 129 -11.03 -5.84 -4.56
N ALA A 130 -11.01 -4.56 -4.93
CA ALA A 130 -11.94 -3.93 -5.86
C ALA A 130 -11.49 -4.06 -7.34
N GLY A 131 -10.35 -4.72 -7.60
CA GLY A 131 -9.82 -4.89 -8.96
C GLY A 131 -9.41 -3.57 -9.62
N MET A 132 -8.84 -2.64 -8.85
CA MET A 132 -8.24 -1.42 -9.38
C MET A 132 -6.92 -1.77 -10.09
N ASP A 133 -6.58 -1.03 -11.15
CA ASP A 133 -5.34 -1.23 -11.91
C ASP A 133 -4.09 -0.73 -11.16
N GLY A 134 -4.25 0.20 -10.23
CA GLY A 134 -3.15 0.69 -9.43
C GLY A 134 -3.50 1.84 -8.50
N VAL A 135 -2.52 2.20 -7.66
CA VAL A 135 -2.58 3.30 -6.70
C VAL A 135 -1.47 4.31 -7.00
N ILE A 136 -1.84 5.58 -7.18
CA ILE A 136 -0.91 6.68 -7.40
C ILE A 136 -0.79 7.49 -6.11
N LEU A 137 0.41 7.56 -5.56
CA LEU A 137 0.71 8.32 -4.36
C LEU A 137 1.25 9.70 -4.73
N GLY A 138 0.51 10.74 -4.35
CA GLY A 138 0.95 12.13 -4.44
C GLY A 138 1.95 12.51 -3.35
N ASP A 139 2.53 13.69 -3.50
CA ASP A 139 3.46 14.25 -2.52
C ASP A 139 2.77 14.46 -1.16
N GLY A 140 3.52 14.33 -0.07
CA GLY A 140 2.99 14.38 1.29
C GLY A 140 2.36 13.08 1.79
N THR A 141 2.14 12.08 0.93
CA THR A 141 1.61 10.77 1.34
C THR A 141 2.66 9.99 2.12
N VAL A 142 2.22 9.27 3.16
CA VAL A 142 3.07 8.36 3.92
C VAL A 142 3.68 7.31 3.00
N ASP A 143 4.88 6.85 3.34
CA ASP A 143 5.60 5.86 2.54
C ASP A 143 4.85 4.51 2.50
N ALA A 144 4.58 4.01 1.28
CA ALA A 144 3.91 2.73 1.07
C ALA A 144 4.61 1.55 1.74
N TYR A 145 5.94 1.61 1.83
CA TYR A 145 6.77 0.56 2.43
C TYR A 145 7.06 0.78 3.92
N ASN A 146 6.37 1.73 4.57
CA ASN A 146 6.34 1.81 6.03
C ASN A 146 5.73 0.51 6.59
N SER A 147 6.33 -0.06 7.62
CA SER A 147 5.92 -1.35 8.20
C SER A 147 4.44 -1.41 8.61
N LYS A 148 3.87 -0.30 9.11
CA LYS A 148 2.43 -0.23 9.44
C LYS A 148 1.55 -0.23 8.18
N VAL A 149 1.97 0.42 7.08
CA VAL A 149 1.28 0.33 5.78
C VAL A 149 1.30 -1.10 5.26
N VAL A 150 2.49 -1.70 5.23
CA VAL A 150 2.70 -3.09 4.76
C VAL A 150 1.81 -4.06 5.55
N ARG A 151 1.81 -3.97 6.88
CA ARG A 151 0.93 -4.81 7.71
C ARG A 151 -0.56 -4.58 7.43
N SER A 152 -0.97 -3.32 7.33
CA SER A 152 -2.39 -2.97 7.09
C SER A 152 -2.87 -3.37 5.71
N SER A 153 -1.98 -3.45 4.71
CA SER A 153 -2.31 -3.90 3.35
C SER A 153 -2.54 -5.42 3.25
N GLN A 154 -2.16 -6.20 4.28
CA GLN A 154 -2.38 -7.65 4.34
C GLN A 154 -1.92 -8.40 3.08
N GLY A 155 -0.80 -8.00 2.49
CA GLY A 155 -0.22 -8.62 1.30
C GLY A 155 -0.59 -7.95 -0.03
N SER A 156 -1.63 -7.14 -0.08
CA SER A 156 -2.04 -6.45 -1.32
C SER A 156 -0.96 -5.55 -1.92
N ILE A 157 0.04 -5.15 -1.12
CA ILE A 157 1.22 -4.42 -1.60
C ILE A 157 2.04 -5.19 -2.65
N PHE A 158 1.89 -6.52 -2.71
CA PHE A 158 2.53 -7.39 -3.71
C PHE A 158 1.66 -7.63 -4.95
N HIS A 159 0.36 -7.31 -4.88
CA HIS A 159 -0.61 -7.64 -5.92
C HIS A 159 -0.95 -6.47 -6.82
N ILE A 160 -1.01 -5.25 -6.26
CA ILE A 160 -1.44 -4.06 -6.99
C ILE A 160 -0.27 -3.10 -7.21
N PRO A 161 -0.06 -2.58 -8.43
CA PRO A 161 0.96 -1.58 -8.70
C PRO A 161 0.76 -0.30 -7.86
N ILE A 162 1.84 0.17 -7.24
CA ILE A 162 1.85 1.42 -6.46
C ILE A 162 2.96 2.31 -7.01
N VAL A 163 2.60 3.49 -7.47
CA VAL A 163 3.56 4.44 -8.03
C VAL A 163 3.50 5.78 -7.32
N LYS A 164 4.64 6.43 -7.16
CA LYS A 164 4.71 7.80 -6.67
C LYS A 164 4.85 8.76 -7.84
N ARG A 165 3.90 9.72 -7.98
CA ARG A 165 3.90 10.73 -9.05
C ARG A 165 3.31 12.05 -8.56
N LYS A 166 3.62 13.14 -9.25
CA LYS A 166 2.89 14.41 -9.08
C LYS A 166 1.47 14.23 -9.59
N LEU A 167 0.49 14.51 -8.74
CA LEU A 167 -0.93 14.23 -9.06
C LEU A 167 -1.45 15.04 -10.24
N ASN A 168 -1.03 16.28 -10.40
CA ASN A 168 -1.42 17.11 -11.56
C ASN A 168 -0.97 16.48 -12.90
N GLU A 169 0.24 15.93 -12.95
CA GLU A 169 0.76 15.25 -14.14
C GLU A 169 0.00 13.94 -14.40
N ALA A 170 -0.20 13.13 -13.33
CA ALA A 170 -0.94 11.88 -13.42
C ALA A 170 -2.41 12.08 -13.85
N ILE A 171 -3.11 13.08 -13.27
CA ILE A 171 -4.48 13.42 -13.65
C ILE A 171 -4.53 13.81 -15.14
N SER A 172 -3.60 14.64 -15.60
CA SER A 172 -3.56 15.06 -17.01
C SER A 172 -3.35 13.87 -17.96
N GLU A 173 -2.44 12.95 -17.62
CA GLU A 173 -2.18 11.74 -18.40
C GLU A 173 -3.40 10.81 -18.45
N LEU A 174 -4.05 10.57 -17.31
CA LEU A 174 -5.26 9.74 -17.22
C LEU A 174 -6.41 10.34 -18.04
N LYS A 175 -6.60 11.66 -17.98
CA LYS A 175 -7.65 12.34 -18.77
C LYS A 175 -7.40 12.24 -20.28
N GLN A 176 -6.16 12.27 -20.74
CA GLN A 176 -5.81 12.01 -22.15
C GLN A 176 -6.19 10.61 -22.61
N GLN A 177 -6.32 9.67 -21.67
CA GLN A 177 -6.76 8.29 -21.91
C GLN A 177 -8.27 8.10 -21.72
N ASN A 178 -9.04 9.19 -21.59
CA ASN A 178 -10.48 9.19 -21.32
C ASN A 178 -10.85 8.53 -19.97
N VAL A 179 -9.98 8.64 -18.96
CA VAL A 179 -10.29 8.26 -17.59
C VAL A 179 -10.97 9.44 -16.90
N SER A 180 -12.21 9.27 -16.46
CA SER A 180 -12.96 10.29 -15.71
C SER A 180 -12.40 10.42 -14.28
N ILE A 181 -12.08 11.63 -13.84
CA ILE A 181 -11.49 11.85 -12.51
C ILE A 181 -12.56 12.33 -11.53
N TYR A 182 -12.78 11.55 -10.47
CA TYR A 182 -13.70 11.86 -9.38
C TYR A 182 -12.92 12.33 -8.15
N GLY A 183 -13.15 13.56 -7.70
CA GLY A 183 -12.61 14.08 -6.45
C GLY A 183 -13.52 13.76 -5.27
N THR A 184 -12.98 13.88 -4.04
CA THR A 184 -13.77 13.78 -2.81
C THR A 184 -13.88 15.14 -2.14
N SER A 185 -15.07 15.72 -2.07
CA SER A 185 -15.29 17.04 -1.45
C SER A 185 -16.74 17.23 -1.03
N LEU A 186 -16.93 17.78 0.17
CA LEU A 186 -18.26 18.24 0.64
C LEU A 186 -18.69 19.54 -0.07
N GLN A 187 -17.72 20.38 -0.47
CA GLN A 187 -17.99 21.63 -1.15
C GLN A 187 -18.10 21.39 -2.66
N ASN A 188 -19.20 21.82 -3.26
CA ASN A 188 -19.48 21.67 -4.69
C ASN A 188 -19.45 20.20 -5.18
N GLY A 189 -19.59 19.24 -4.26
CA GLY A 189 -19.73 17.83 -4.59
C GLY A 189 -21.19 17.45 -4.80
N ILE A 190 -21.40 16.32 -5.46
CA ILE A 190 -22.72 15.67 -5.55
C ILE A 190 -22.74 14.43 -4.65
N ASP A 191 -23.91 14.05 -4.21
CA ASP A 191 -24.13 12.78 -3.51
C ASP A 191 -23.66 11.65 -4.43
N TYR A 192 -22.70 10.84 -3.93
CA TYR A 192 -22.08 9.77 -4.72
C TYR A 192 -23.10 8.82 -5.36
N ARG A 193 -24.25 8.62 -4.71
CA ARG A 193 -25.33 7.75 -5.20
C ARG A 193 -26.00 8.25 -6.48
N LYS A 194 -25.78 9.51 -6.86
CA LYS A 194 -26.28 10.13 -8.09
C LYS A 194 -25.30 10.01 -9.27
N THR A 195 -24.10 9.49 -9.01
CA THR A 195 -23.09 9.22 -10.05
C THR A 195 -23.27 7.79 -10.54
N GLU A 196 -23.27 7.60 -11.85
CA GLU A 196 -23.30 6.28 -12.45
C GLU A 196 -21.92 5.64 -12.39
N ALA A 197 -21.90 4.30 -12.39
CA ALA A 197 -20.67 3.54 -12.53
C ALA A 197 -20.00 3.86 -13.87
N ALA A 198 -18.67 3.98 -13.85
CA ALA A 198 -17.90 4.27 -15.04
C ALA A 198 -16.92 3.12 -15.36
N PRO A 199 -16.78 2.74 -16.64
CA PRO A 199 -15.85 1.68 -17.03
C PRO A 199 -14.38 2.09 -16.82
N SER A 200 -14.12 3.41 -16.75
CA SER A 200 -12.80 3.99 -16.59
C SER A 200 -12.88 5.22 -15.70
N PHE A 201 -12.25 5.16 -14.52
CA PHE A 201 -12.27 6.26 -13.56
C PHE A 201 -11.02 6.31 -12.70
N GLY A 202 -10.67 7.52 -12.26
CA GLY A 202 -9.69 7.78 -11.19
C GLY A 202 -10.41 8.38 -9.98
N LEU A 203 -10.24 7.80 -8.82
CA LEU A 203 -10.80 8.28 -7.56
C LEU A 203 -9.73 8.98 -6.73
N LEU A 204 -9.87 10.28 -6.51
CA LEU A 204 -8.95 11.11 -5.76
C LEU A 204 -9.40 11.22 -4.30
N ILE A 205 -8.58 10.67 -3.39
CA ILE A 205 -8.80 10.66 -1.94
C ILE A 205 -7.81 11.60 -1.29
N GLY A 206 -8.30 12.49 -0.45
CA GLY A 206 -7.50 13.51 0.21
C GLY A 206 -7.07 13.15 1.63
N ASN A 207 -6.26 14.06 2.19
CA ASN A 207 -5.78 14.02 3.56
C ASN A 207 -6.93 13.95 4.59
N GLU A 208 -6.69 13.30 5.71
CA GLU A 208 -7.68 13.05 6.76
C GLU A 208 -8.26 14.33 7.38
N GLY A 209 -7.46 15.36 7.49
CA GLY A 209 -7.87 16.64 8.11
C GLY A 209 -8.27 17.70 7.10
N SER A 210 -7.46 17.92 6.05
CA SER A 210 -7.65 19.00 5.09
C SER A 210 -8.46 18.59 3.86
N GLY A 211 -8.69 17.29 3.65
CA GLY A 211 -9.32 16.78 2.43
C GLY A 211 -8.38 16.85 1.22
N VAL A 212 -8.95 16.87 0.03
CA VAL A 212 -8.21 17.01 -1.24
C VAL A 212 -7.81 18.45 -1.44
N ASN A 213 -6.58 18.68 -1.93
CA ASN A 213 -6.09 20.00 -2.32
C ASN A 213 -7.02 20.63 -3.37
N LYS A 214 -7.37 21.90 -3.16
CA LYS A 214 -8.29 22.66 -4.03
C LYS A 214 -7.81 22.73 -5.49
N GLU A 215 -6.51 22.78 -5.72
CA GLU A 215 -5.94 22.77 -7.06
C GLU A 215 -6.24 21.46 -7.80
N TYR A 216 -6.16 20.32 -7.10
CA TYR A 216 -6.52 19.03 -7.71
C TYR A 216 -8.02 18.87 -7.91
N LEU A 217 -8.86 19.40 -6.99
CA LEU A 217 -10.32 19.42 -7.18
C LEU A 217 -10.78 20.19 -8.42
N GLN A 218 -10.01 21.20 -8.85
CA GLN A 218 -10.28 21.93 -10.11
C GLN A 218 -9.96 21.11 -11.36
N LEU A 219 -9.13 20.07 -11.24
CA LEU A 219 -8.77 19.18 -12.33
C LEU A 219 -9.70 17.98 -12.49
N THR A 220 -10.61 17.75 -11.53
CA THR A 220 -11.56 16.65 -11.56
C THR A 220 -12.71 16.94 -12.53
N ASP A 221 -13.34 15.88 -13.03
CA ASP A 221 -14.55 16.00 -13.85
C ASP A 221 -15.79 16.14 -12.97
N GLN A 222 -15.77 15.55 -11.78
CA GLN A 222 -16.84 15.66 -10.78
C GLN A 222 -16.29 15.46 -9.37
N ASN A 223 -16.86 16.12 -8.39
CA ASN A 223 -16.58 15.90 -6.98
C ASN A 223 -17.74 15.15 -6.31
N LEU A 224 -17.42 14.16 -5.51
CA LEU A 224 -18.36 13.29 -4.84
C LEU A 224 -18.30 13.49 -3.32
N TYR A 225 -19.44 13.36 -2.64
CA TYR A 225 -19.45 13.23 -1.19
C TYR A 225 -20.34 12.06 -0.75
N ILE A 226 -20.01 11.51 0.41
CA ILE A 226 -20.82 10.51 1.11
C ILE A 226 -21.66 11.26 2.14
N PRO A 227 -23.01 11.20 2.08
CA PRO A 227 -23.85 11.87 3.07
C PRO A 227 -23.63 11.31 4.47
N ILE A 228 -23.43 12.19 5.44
CA ILE A 228 -23.36 11.85 6.85
C ILE A 228 -24.78 12.00 7.44
N LEU A 229 -25.40 10.89 7.79
CA LEU A 229 -26.77 10.86 8.31
C LEU A 229 -26.83 10.99 9.84
N GLY A 230 -25.70 10.86 10.49
CA GLY A 230 -25.53 10.93 11.94
C GLY A 230 -24.89 12.25 12.38
N LYS A 231 -24.22 12.20 13.53
CA LYS A 231 -23.56 13.36 14.17
C LYS A 231 -22.05 13.41 13.93
N ALA A 232 -21.48 12.46 13.19
CA ALA A 232 -20.05 12.45 12.87
C ALA A 232 -19.73 13.57 11.87
N GLU A 233 -18.55 14.17 11.97
CA GLU A 233 -18.10 15.20 11.03
C GLU A 233 -17.69 14.61 9.68
N SER A 234 -17.08 13.42 9.70
CA SER A 234 -16.57 12.73 8.52
C SER A 234 -16.50 11.21 8.75
N LEU A 235 -16.21 10.47 7.67
CA LEU A 235 -15.80 9.06 7.72
C LEU A 235 -14.28 8.96 7.74
N ASN A 236 -13.77 7.85 8.27
CA ASN A 236 -12.39 7.48 8.07
C ASN A 236 -12.05 7.41 6.58
N ALA A 237 -10.86 7.89 6.18
CA ALA A 237 -10.46 8.00 4.77
C ALA A 237 -10.45 6.65 4.04
N GLY A 238 -9.98 5.58 4.69
CA GLY A 238 -10.00 4.23 4.12
C GLY A 238 -11.41 3.70 3.89
N ILE A 239 -12.33 3.97 4.83
CA ILE A 239 -13.76 3.60 4.70
C ILE A 239 -14.41 4.38 3.56
N ALA A 240 -14.22 5.70 3.51
CA ALA A 240 -14.75 6.54 2.44
C ALA A 240 -14.26 6.09 1.06
N ALA A 241 -12.96 5.81 0.94
CA ALA A 241 -12.36 5.29 -0.28
C ALA A 241 -13.01 3.96 -0.71
N GLY A 242 -13.23 3.03 0.23
CA GLY A 242 -13.88 1.75 -0.05
C GLY A 242 -15.30 1.90 -0.57
N ILE A 243 -16.13 2.72 0.08
CA ILE A 243 -17.51 2.99 -0.36
C ILE A 243 -17.52 3.54 -1.78
N LEU A 244 -16.67 4.53 -2.08
CA LEU A 244 -16.63 5.18 -3.38
C LEU A 244 -16.06 4.28 -4.48
N MET A 245 -15.00 3.50 -4.20
CA MET A 245 -14.44 2.52 -5.15
C MET A 245 -15.51 1.53 -5.61
N TYR A 246 -16.19 0.87 -4.67
CA TYR A 246 -17.20 -0.13 -4.99
C TYR A 246 -18.43 0.48 -5.67
N HIS A 247 -18.78 1.73 -5.34
CA HIS A 247 -19.85 2.43 -6.06
C HIS A 247 -19.45 2.72 -7.51
N CYS A 248 -18.25 3.27 -7.75
CA CYS A 248 -17.79 3.63 -9.10
C CYS A 248 -17.59 2.42 -10.03
N ILE A 249 -17.27 1.25 -9.47
CA ILE A 249 -17.17 0.00 -10.23
C ILE A 249 -18.56 -0.46 -10.70
N GLY A 250 -19.60 -0.21 -9.92
CA GLY A 250 -20.95 -0.66 -10.20
C GLY A 250 -21.17 -2.16 -9.99
N ASN A 251 -22.32 -2.65 -10.42
CA ASN A 251 -22.63 -4.07 -10.42
C ASN A 251 -21.96 -4.71 -11.64
N GLN A 252 -20.82 -5.38 -11.42
CA GLN A 252 -20.20 -6.25 -12.42
C GLN A 252 -20.81 -7.65 -12.36
#